data_96a231c21d56ee32d3bc058e57a5155f
#
_entry.id   96a231c21d56ee32d3bc058e57a5155f
#
_cell.length_a   1.000
_cell.length_b   1.000
_cell.length_c   1.000
_cell.angle_alpha   90.00
_cell.angle_beta   90.00
_cell.angle_gamma   90.00
#
_symmetry.space_group_name_H-M   'P 1'
#
loop_
_entity.id
_entity.type
_entity.pdbx_description
1 polymer ?
#
loop_
_entity_poly.entity_id
_entity_poly.type
_entity_poly.pdbx_seq_one_letter_code
_entity_poly.pdbx_strand_id
1 'polypeptide(L)'
;FFYGLSPKADLWADDVESLGLDGIRVRLHYGNERLYLRVPLLGRHSVHTVLRAASAGLVAGLTWQEIVEGLRAPGAQLRLVSVPGPNGSLILDDTYNSSPPSALAALNLLEDLEGRKIAVLGDMLELGDYEEEGHLKVGCRAADVAAQLIVVGELAETLARGARLCGLSRDRIHVAADNDAAVAIIEDLLQPNDIILVKASRALHMENIVAQLQREA
;
A
#
# COMPACT_ATOMS: atom_id res chain seq x y z
N PHE A 1 5.29 -1.01 28.71
CA PHE A 1 6.18 -0.77 27.58
C PHE A 1 5.42 -0.06 26.48
N PHE A 2 5.85 1.13 26.12
CA PHE A 2 5.22 1.94 25.07
C PHE A 2 6.13 2.04 23.87
N TYR A 3 5.56 2.03 22.65
CA TYR A 3 6.30 2.24 21.42
C TYR A 3 5.56 3.21 20.48
N GLY A 4 6.29 3.89 19.61
CA GLY A 4 5.71 4.82 18.63
C GLY A 4 6.72 5.73 17.96
N LEU A 5 6.24 6.84 17.42
CA LEU A 5 7.08 7.86 16.78
C LEU A 5 7.42 9.03 17.73
N SER A 6 6.98 8.95 18.99
CA SER A 6 7.25 9.99 19.97
C SER A 6 8.46 9.62 20.84
N PRO A 7 9.40 10.55 21.10
CA PRO A 7 10.53 10.32 21.99
C PRO A 7 10.13 10.09 23.46
N LYS A 8 8.82 10.15 23.77
CA LYS A 8 8.29 9.81 25.10
C LYS A 8 8.02 8.31 25.28
N ALA A 9 8.09 7.52 24.21
CA ALA A 9 7.92 6.07 24.25
C ALA A 9 9.23 5.38 24.68
N ASP A 10 9.11 4.17 25.23
CA ASP A 10 10.27 3.35 25.60
C ASP A 10 11.09 2.94 24.38
N LEU A 11 10.41 2.55 23.30
CA LEU A 11 10.98 2.32 21.97
C LEU A 11 10.32 3.29 20.98
N TRP A 12 11.12 4.08 20.29
CA TRP A 12 10.58 4.99 19.28
C TRP A 12 11.45 5.07 18.04
N ALA A 13 10.88 5.63 16.96
CA ALA A 13 11.54 5.70 15.66
C ALA A 13 11.45 7.11 15.07
N ASP A 14 12.52 7.52 14.41
CA ASP A 14 12.58 8.69 13.53
C ASP A 14 13.38 8.38 12.25
N ASP A 15 13.69 9.40 11.46
CA ASP A 15 14.42 9.28 10.19
C ASP A 15 13.87 8.17 9.28
N VAL A 16 12.53 8.07 9.21
CA VAL A 16 11.86 7.07 8.39
C VAL A 16 11.87 7.50 6.94
N GLU A 17 12.57 6.75 6.11
CA GLU A 17 12.71 7.00 4.68
C GLU A 17 12.21 5.80 3.87
N SER A 18 11.40 6.07 2.83
CA SER A 18 11.04 5.06 1.83
C SER A 18 12.21 4.88 0.86
N LEU A 19 12.58 3.63 0.61
CA LEU A 19 13.57 3.24 -0.38
C LEU A 19 12.87 2.58 -1.60
N GLY A 20 11.62 2.94 -1.85
CA GLY A 20 10.81 2.32 -2.89
C GLY A 20 10.63 0.82 -2.64
N LEU A 21 10.95 0.01 -3.64
CA LEU A 21 10.85 -1.45 -3.56
C LEU A 21 11.93 -2.11 -2.68
N ASP A 22 12.93 -1.37 -2.31
CA ASP A 22 14.01 -1.82 -1.42
C ASP A 22 13.63 -1.78 0.08
N GLY A 23 12.43 -1.33 0.40
CA GLY A 23 11.89 -1.27 1.74
C GLY A 23 12.00 0.11 2.39
N ILE A 24 12.27 0.14 3.69
CA ILE A 24 12.43 1.39 4.45
C ILE A 24 13.77 1.43 5.18
N ARG A 25 14.29 2.65 5.35
CA ARG A 25 15.34 2.97 6.31
C ARG A 25 14.71 3.65 7.51
N VAL A 26 15.13 3.27 8.71
CA VAL A 26 14.59 3.79 9.97
C VAL A 26 15.66 3.85 11.04
N ARG A 27 15.58 4.84 11.91
CA ARG A 27 16.37 4.91 13.13
C ARG A 27 15.49 4.59 14.33
N LEU A 28 15.85 3.52 15.06
CA LEU A 28 15.21 3.13 16.30
C LEU A 28 15.99 3.66 17.49
N HIS A 29 15.27 4.05 18.55
CA HIS A 29 15.80 4.53 19.81
C HIS A 29 15.21 3.70 20.96
N TYR A 30 16.09 3.18 21.81
CA TYR A 30 15.71 2.46 23.03
C TYR A 30 16.71 2.76 24.15
N GLY A 31 16.26 3.39 25.22
CA GLY A 31 17.16 3.90 26.25
C GLY A 31 18.20 4.85 25.67
N ASN A 32 19.49 4.53 25.84
CA ASN A 32 20.60 5.30 25.27
C ASN A 32 21.09 4.78 23.91
N GLU A 33 20.50 3.70 23.42
CA GLU A 33 20.92 3.07 22.16
C GLU A 33 20.20 3.69 20.97
N ARG A 34 20.92 3.75 19.83
CA ARG A 34 20.40 4.19 18.54
C ARG A 34 20.79 3.16 17.49
N LEU A 35 19.81 2.67 16.76
CA LEU A 35 20.02 1.62 15.78
C LEU A 35 19.49 2.07 14.42
N TYR A 36 20.36 2.09 13.41
CA TYR A 36 20.00 2.38 12.03
C TYR A 36 19.73 1.07 11.30
N LEU A 37 18.54 0.92 10.75
CA LEU A 37 18.08 -0.29 10.08
C LEU A 37 17.63 0.01 8.67
N ARG A 38 17.94 -0.93 7.76
CA ARG A 38 17.20 -1.11 6.52
C ARG A 38 16.39 -2.39 6.64
N VAL A 39 15.08 -2.29 6.42
CA VAL A 39 14.13 -3.40 6.56
C VAL A 39 13.39 -3.55 5.23
N PRO A 40 13.28 -4.79 4.67
CA PRO A 40 12.63 -5.03 3.39
C PRO A 40 11.10 -5.03 3.52
N LEU A 41 10.54 -3.96 4.08
CA LEU A 41 9.10 -3.74 4.20
C LEU A 41 8.74 -2.48 3.42
N LEU A 42 7.78 -2.60 2.51
CA LEU A 42 7.40 -1.52 1.61
C LEU A 42 6.58 -0.42 2.31
N GLY A 43 6.89 0.82 1.96
CA GLY A 43 6.19 2.02 2.40
C GLY A 43 6.53 2.47 3.83
N ARG A 44 6.60 3.80 4.02
CA ARG A 44 6.97 4.45 5.29
C ARG A 44 6.12 4.01 6.49
N HIS A 45 4.85 3.65 6.25
CA HIS A 45 3.94 3.15 7.28
C HIS A 45 4.41 1.84 7.92
N SER A 46 5.26 1.08 7.26
CA SER A 46 5.85 -0.17 7.78
C SER A 46 6.71 0.05 9.03
N VAL A 47 7.11 1.30 9.33
CA VAL A 47 7.76 1.64 10.61
C VAL A 47 6.96 1.16 11.82
N HIS A 48 5.62 1.20 11.74
CA HIS A 48 4.78 0.70 12.84
C HIS A 48 4.85 -0.82 12.99
N THR A 49 5.07 -1.55 11.91
CA THR A 49 5.31 -3.00 11.95
C THR A 49 6.68 -3.31 12.55
N VAL A 50 7.71 -2.55 12.16
CA VAL A 50 9.06 -2.64 12.75
C VAL A 50 9.01 -2.38 14.25
N LEU A 51 8.35 -1.30 14.68
CA LEU A 51 8.23 -0.95 16.10
C LEU A 51 7.48 -2.03 16.90
N ARG A 52 6.39 -2.57 16.35
CA ARG A 52 5.63 -3.66 17.00
C ARG A 52 6.47 -4.92 17.17
N ALA A 53 7.16 -5.36 16.11
CA ALA A 53 8.00 -6.54 16.14
C ALA A 53 9.20 -6.37 17.08
N ALA A 54 9.89 -5.23 17.01
CA ALA A 54 11.01 -4.92 17.89
C ALA A 54 10.57 -4.85 19.36
N SER A 55 9.42 -4.21 19.65
CA SER A 55 8.87 -4.14 21.01
C SER A 55 8.54 -5.52 21.56
N ALA A 56 7.92 -6.37 20.76
CA ALA A 56 7.61 -7.75 21.16
C ALA A 56 8.89 -8.54 21.44
N GLY A 57 9.91 -8.40 20.61
CA GLY A 57 11.22 -9.03 20.79
C GLY A 57 11.91 -8.57 22.08
N LEU A 58 11.96 -7.27 22.33
CA LEU A 58 12.55 -6.71 23.56
C LEU A 58 11.84 -7.19 24.81
N VAL A 59 10.51 -7.20 24.81
CA VAL A 59 9.70 -7.69 25.94
C VAL A 59 9.89 -9.19 26.15
N ALA A 60 10.11 -9.96 25.07
CA ALA A 60 10.42 -11.38 25.14
C ALA A 60 11.88 -11.68 25.54
N GLY A 61 12.72 -10.65 25.71
CA GLY A 61 14.11 -10.78 26.14
C GLY A 61 15.09 -11.10 24.99
N LEU A 62 14.70 -10.86 23.74
CA LEU A 62 15.61 -11.02 22.60
C LEU A 62 16.66 -9.91 22.59
N THR A 63 17.83 -10.24 22.11
CA THR A 63 18.90 -9.28 21.82
C THR A 63 18.59 -8.46 20.59
N TRP A 64 19.19 -7.28 20.47
CA TRP A 64 19.10 -6.46 19.26
C TRP A 64 19.54 -7.20 17.99
N GLN A 65 20.54 -8.06 18.09
CA GLN A 65 21.01 -8.85 16.96
C GLN A 65 19.88 -9.77 16.44
N GLU A 66 19.24 -10.53 17.33
CA GLU A 66 18.13 -11.43 16.98
C GLU A 66 16.94 -10.67 16.40
N ILE A 67 16.60 -9.50 16.97
CA ILE A 67 15.54 -8.62 16.48
C ILE A 67 15.87 -8.14 15.06
N VAL A 68 17.09 -7.68 14.82
CA VAL A 68 17.52 -7.18 13.50
C VAL A 68 17.52 -8.30 12.46
N GLU A 69 18.02 -9.48 12.81
CA GLU A 69 17.99 -10.66 11.95
C GLU A 69 16.55 -11.02 11.57
N GLY A 70 15.63 -11.03 12.55
CA GLY A 70 14.21 -11.29 12.31
C GLY A 70 13.53 -10.23 11.43
N LEU A 71 13.83 -8.96 11.64
CA LEU A 71 13.29 -7.85 10.84
C LEU A 71 13.80 -7.84 9.39
N ARG A 72 14.97 -8.41 9.12
CA ARG A 72 15.59 -8.54 7.79
C ARG A 72 15.26 -9.85 7.10
N ALA A 73 14.64 -10.80 7.79
CA ALA A 73 14.34 -12.10 7.22
C ALA A 73 13.45 -11.98 5.97
N PRO A 74 13.77 -12.71 4.89
CA PRO A 74 12.91 -12.81 3.72
C PRO A 74 11.54 -13.37 4.12
N GLY A 75 10.47 -12.76 3.63
CA GLY A 75 9.10 -13.20 3.92
C GLY A 75 8.43 -12.50 5.11
N ALA A 76 9.08 -11.51 5.73
CA ALA A 76 8.45 -10.65 6.74
C ALA A 76 7.28 -9.82 6.14
N GLN A 77 7.23 -9.65 4.83
CA GLN A 77 6.16 -8.94 4.13
C GLN A 77 5.06 -9.92 3.74
N LEU A 78 3.98 -9.92 4.50
CA LEU A 78 2.78 -10.73 4.24
C LEU A 78 1.72 -9.99 3.41
N ARG A 79 1.93 -8.71 3.13
CA ARG A 79 0.99 -7.81 2.45
C ARG A 79 1.77 -6.89 1.53
N LEU A 80 1.12 -6.44 0.47
CA LEU A 80 1.67 -5.58 -0.55
C LEU A 80 2.97 -6.14 -1.13
N VAL A 81 2.85 -6.92 -2.20
CA VAL A 81 3.96 -7.56 -2.93
C VAL A 81 4.08 -6.90 -4.28
N SER A 82 5.30 -6.76 -4.77
CA SER A 82 5.54 -6.33 -6.15
C SER A 82 5.74 -7.54 -7.05
N VAL A 83 5.00 -7.59 -8.15
CA VAL A 83 5.10 -8.67 -9.15
C VAL A 83 5.22 -8.08 -10.55
N PRO A 84 5.94 -8.73 -11.48
CA PRO A 84 6.00 -8.27 -12.86
C PRO A 84 4.63 -8.37 -13.53
N GLY A 85 4.32 -7.39 -14.38
CA GLY A 85 3.14 -7.36 -15.23
C GLY A 85 3.51 -7.22 -16.72
N PRO A 86 2.50 -7.14 -17.62
CA PRO A 86 2.73 -7.06 -19.05
C PRO A 86 3.45 -5.76 -19.44
N ASN A 87 4.13 -5.77 -20.60
CA ASN A 87 4.86 -4.61 -21.15
C ASN A 87 5.92 -4.00 -20.21
N GLY A 88 6.52 -4.82 -19.33
CA GLY A 88 7.48 -4.34 -18.33
C GLY A 88 6.87 -3.53 -17.20
N SER A 89 5.54 -3.57 -17.05
CA SER A 89 4.85 -2.93 -15.92
C SER A 89 5.16 -3.64 -14.60
N LEU A 90 4.93 -2.93 -13.52
CA LEU A 90 5.05 -3.44 -12.17
C LEU A 90 3.69 -3.41 -11.48
N ILE A 91 3.25 -4.54 -10.93
CA ILE A 91 2.01 -4.63 -10.18
C ILE A 91 2.33 -4.65 -8.69
N LEU A 92 1.74 -3.73 -7.95
CA LEU A 92 1.70 -3.73 -6.48
C LEU A 92 0.42 -4.45 -6.05
N ASP A 93 0.56 -5.71 -5.67
CA ASP A 93 -0.53 -6.54 -5.17
C ASP A 93 -0.74 -6.28 -3.67
N ASP A 94 -1.83 -5.59 -3.32
CA ASP A 94 -2.31 -5.37 -1.95
C ASP A 94 -3.78 -5.79 -1.82
N THR A 95 -4.14 -6.92 -2.43
CA THR A 95 -5.51 -7.42 -2.58
C THR A 95 -6.04 -8.17 -1.36
N TYR A 96 -5.21 -8.41 -0.34
CA TYR A 96 -5.60 -9.19 0.83
C TYR A 96 -6.74 -8.56 1.63
N ASN A 97 -6.69 -7.26 1.88
CA ASN A 97 -7.74 -6.50 2.56
C ASN A 97 -7.53 -4.98 2.38
N SER A 98 -8.59 -4.20 2.56
CA SER A 98 -8.52 -2.75 2.45
C SER A 98 -9.28 -2.05 3.57
N SER A 99 -8.67 -0.97 4.06
CA SER A 99 -9.29 0.04 4.93
C SER A 99 -8.76 1.41 4.52
N PRO A 100 -9.44 2.52 4.82
CA PRO A 100 -8.98 3.84 4.42
C PRO A 100 -7.52 4.14 4.81
N PRO A 101 -7.06 3.86 6.05
CA PRO A 101 -5.65 4.07 6.39
C PRO A 101 -4.68 3.22 5.56
N SER A 102 -5.04 1.95 5.26
CA SER A 102 -4.17 1.08 4.47
C SER A 102 -4.15 1.45 2.99
N ALA A 103 -5.30 1.91 2.44
CA ALA A 103 -5.38 2.39 1.07
C ALA A 103 -4.57 3.68 0.86
N LEU A 104 -4.67 4.62 1.80
CA LEU A 104 -3.84 5.83 1.80
C LEU A 104 -2.35 5.49 1.89
N ALA A 105 -1.97 4.52 2.71
CA ALA A 105 -0.58 4.08 2.83
C ALA A 105 -0.06 3.44 1.52
N ALA A 106 -0.88 2.63 0.84
CA ALA A 106 -0.54 2.05 -0.45
C ALA A 106 -0.42 3.11 -1.56
N LEU A 107 -1.32 4.10 -1.58
CA LEU A 107 -1.24 5.23 -2.50
C LEU A 107 -0.01 6.11 -2.26
N ASN A 108 0.39 6.32 -1.00
CA ASN A 108 1.62 7.04 -0.68
C ASN A 108 2.87 6.26 -1.15
N LEU A 109 2.88 4.93 -1.04
CA LEU A 109 3.96 4.14 -1.63
C LEU A 109 3.94 4.24 -3.15
N LEU A 110 2.77 4.17 -3.79
CA LEU A 110 2.64 4.33 -5.23
C LEU A 110 3.21 5.69 -5.70
N GLU A 111 2.98 6.75 -4.94
CA GLU A 111 3.55 8.08 -5.20
C GLU A 111 5.08 8.10 -5.14
N ASP A 112 5.68 7.41 -4.16
CA ASP A 112 7.14 7.34 -3.96
C ASP A 112 7.87 6.62 -5.11
N LEU A 113 7.18 5.84 -5.95
CA LEU A 113 7.79 5.09 -7.05
C LEU A 113 7.88 5.95 -8.31
N GLU A 114 8.92 5.73 -9.12
CA GLU A 114 9.08 6.38 -10.42
C GLU A 114 8.25 5.66 -11.49
N GLY A 115 7.60 6.40 -12.38
CA GLY A 115 6.80 5.89 -13.49
C GLY A 115 5.38 6.45 -13.51
N ARG A 116 4.63 6.14 -14.59
CA ARG A 116 3.21 6.45 -14.69
C ARG A 116 2.40 5.48 -13.81
N LYS A 117 1.41 5.98 -13.11
CA LYS A 117 0.71 5.27 -12.04
C LYS A 117 -0.74 4.99 -12.41
N ILE A 118 -1.15 3.75 -12.26
CA ILE A 118 -2.53 3.29 -12.38
C ILE A 118 -2.97 2.79 -11.01
N ALA A 119 -4.05 3.34 -10.47
CA ALA A 119 -4.66 2.85 -9.23
C ALA A 119 -5.92 2.05 -9.57
N VAL A 120 -5.97 0.78 -9.16
CA VAL A 120 -7.14 -0.09 -9.27
C VAL A 120 -7.65 -0.34 -7.85
N LEU A 121 -8.74 0.33 -7.50
CA LEU A 121 -9.26 0.35 -6.14
C LEU A 121 -10.66 -0.24 -6.09
N GLY A 122 -10.88 -1.13 -5.13
CA GLY A 122 -12.20 -1.68 -4.84
C GLY A 122 -12.74 -1.23 -3.49
N ASP A 123 -13.92 -1.74 -3.16
CA ASP A 123 -14.60 -1.40 -1.92
C ASP A 123 -13.76 -1.70 -0.68
N MET A 124 -13.92 -0.85 0.31
CA MET A 124 -13.43 -1.04 1.67
C MET A 124 -14.63 -1.37 2.55
N LEU A 125 -14.78 -2.65 2.88
CA LEU A 125 -15.92 -3.17 3.64
C LEU A 125 -15.71 -3.02 5.16
N GLU A 126 -16.78 -3.25 5.92
CA GLU A 126 -16.78 -3.26 7.39
C GLU A 126 -16.44 -1.90 8.04
N LEU A 127 -16.73 -0.79 7.34
CA LEU A 127 -16.45 0.56 7.84
C LEU A 127 -17.59 1.18 8.63
N GLY A 128 -18.81 0.59 8.60
CA GLY A 128 -20.00 1.15 9.25
C GLY A 128 -20.27 2.59 8.80
N ASP A 129 -20.57 3.48 9.72
CA ASP A 129 -20.91 4.89 9.41
C ASP A 129 -19.76 5.67 8.73
N TYR A 130 -18.54 5.14 8.75
CA TYR A 130 -17.37 5.77 8.11
C TYR A 130 -17.21 5.37 6.63
N GLU A 131 -18.09 4.57 6.07
CA GLU A 131 -17.97 3.98 4.73
C GLU A 131 -17.87 5.04 3.64
N GLU A 132 -18.85 5.96 3.58
CA GLU A 132 -18.86 7.01 2.56
C GLU A 132 -17.65 7.95 2.68
N GLU A 133 -17.38 8.44 3.89
CA GLU A 133 -16.25 9.34 4.15
C GLU A 133 -14.91 8.67 3.80
N GLY A 134 -14.74 7.41 4.18
CA GLY A 134 -13.54 6.63 3.91
C GLY A 134 -13.26 6.49 2.41
N HIS A 135 -14.28 6.16 1.61
CA HIS A 135 -14.17 6.03 0.15
C HIS A 135 -13.90 7.38 -0.53
N LEU A 136 -14.61 8.44 -0.13
CA LEU A 136 -14.34 9.80 -0.64
C LEU A 136 -12.90 10.22 -0.40
N LYS A 137 -12.38 9.99 0.81
CA LYS A 137 -11.01 10.35 1.20
C LYS A 137 -9.96 9.59 0.40
N VAL A 138 -10.17 8.29 0.18
CA VAL A 138 -9.25 7.46 -0.63
C VAL A 138 -9.31 7.85 -2.10
N GLY A 139 -10.50 8.10 -2.64
CA GLY A 139 -10.68 8.61 -4.00
C GLY A 139 -9.99 9.95 -4.21
N CYS A 140 -10.10 10.86 -3.25
CA CYS A 140 -9.40 12.16 -3.28
C CYS A 140 -7.87 11.96 -3.33
N ARG A 141 -7.31 11.08 -2.48
CA ARG A 141 -5.88 10.80 -2.50
C ARG A 141 -5.43 10.14 -3.82
N ALA A 142 -6.26 9.27 -4.40
CA ALA A 142 -5.97 8.68 -5.69
C ALA A 142 -5.85 9.74 -6.81
N ALA A 143 -6.62 10.82 -6.73
CA ALA A 143 -6.54 11.92 -7.68
C ALA A 143 -5.18 12.64 -7.69
N ASP A 144 -4.52 12.74 -6.54
CA ASP A 144 -3.19 13.35 -6.43
C ASP A 144 -2.09 12.46 -7.03
N VAL A 145 -2.28 11.13 -6.95
CA VAL A 145 -1.21 10.15 -7.23
C VAL A 145 -1.34 9.50 -8.60
N ALA A 146 -2.57 9.09 -8.98
CA ALA A 146 -2.77 8.24 -10.14
C ALA A 146 -2.95 9.02 -11.44
N ALA A 147 -2.28 8.58 -12.50
CA ALA A 147 -2.54 9.02 -13.86
C ALA A 147 -3.87 8.45 -14.39
N GLN A 148 -4.25 7.25 -13.97
CA GLN A 148 -5.53 6.61 -14.25
C GLN A 148 -6.06 5.97 -12.97
N LEU A 149 -7.36 6.09 -12.73
CA LEU A 149 -8.05 5.44 -11.61
C LEU A 149 -9.11 4.49 -12.16
N ILE A 150 -9.02 3.22 -11.80
CA ILE A 150 -10.02 2.21 -12.10
C ILE A 150 -10.67 1.81 -10.77
N VAL A 151 -11.99 1.82 -10.71
CA VAL A 151 -12.75 1.50 -9.49
C VAL A 151 -13.69 0.33 -9.73
N VAL A 152 -13.76 -0.59 -8.77
CA VAL A 152 -14.54 -1.84 -8.84
C VAL A 152 -15.37 -1.98 -7.57
N GLY A 153 -16.61 -2.42 -7.68
CA GLY A 153 -17.49 -2.72 -6.54
C GLY A 153 -18.71 -1.82 -6.44
N GLU A 154 -19.50 -2.04 -5.39
CA GLU A 154 -20.74 -1.30 -5.15
C GLU A 154 -20.51 0.16 -4.76
N LEU A 155 -19.37 0.45 -4.12
CA LEU A 155 -18.96 1.79 -3.69
C LEU A 155 -17.98 2.47 -4.68
N ALA A 156 -17.78 1.86 -5.84
CA ALA A 156 -16.91 2.36 -6.91
C ALA A 156 -17.25 3.83 -7.29
N GLU A 157 -18.54 4.17 -7.39
CA GLU A 157 -18.96 5.55 -7.69
C GLU A 157 -18.61 6.54 -6.57
N THR A 158 -18.56 6.10 -5.32
CA THR A 158 -18.14 6.95 -4.19
C THR A 158 -16.64 7.24 -4.25
N LEU A 159 -15.80 6.23 -4.58
CA LEU A 159 -14.37 6.44 -4.87
C LEU A 159 -14.17 7.40 -6.03
N ALA A 160 -14.88 7.17 -7.15
CA ALA A 160 -14.82 8.00 -8.34
C ALA A 160 -15.26 9.46 -8.05
N ARG A 161 -16.30 9.63 -7.23
CA ARG A 161 -16.76 10.96 -6.79
C ARG A 161 -15.69 11.67 -5.97
N GLY A 162 -15.03 10.98 -5.04
CA GLY A 162 -13.91 11.53 -4.28
C GLY A 162 -12.79 12.02 -5.19
N ALA A 163 -12.40 11.21 -6.18
CA ALA A 163 -11.36 11.57 -7.14
C ALA A 163 -11.75 12.79 -7.98
N ARG A 164 -13.01 12.86 -8.46
CA ARG A 164 -13.51 14.03 -9.21
C ARG A 164 -13.51 15.31 -8.38
N LEU A 165 -13.94 15.22 -7.12
CA LEU A 165 -13.96 16.39 -6.21
C LEU A 165 -12.55 16.95 -5.96
N CYS A 166 -11.53 16.10 -6.03
CA CYS A 166 -10.13 16.49 -5.87
C CYS A 166 -9.38 16.70 -7.20
N GLY A 167 -10.11 16.85 -8.31
CA GLY A 167 -9.58 17.37 -9.56
C GLY A 167 -9.15 16.34 -10.60
N LEU A 168 -9.34 15.04 -10.37
CA LEU A 168 -9.10 14.04 -11.41
C LEU A 168 -10.18 14.15 -12.49
N SER A 169 -9.77 14.33 -13.74
CA SER A 169 -10.68 14.47 -14.87
C SER A 169 -11.44 13.16 -15.16
N ARG A 170 -12.65 13.28 -15.72
CA ARG A 170 -13.55 12.13 -15.92
C ARG A 170 -12.99 11.07 -16.87
N ASP A 171 -12.23 11.49 -17.87
CA ASP A 171 -11.57 10.62 -18.85
C ASP A 171 -10.43 9.79 -18.26
N ARG A 172 -10.03 10.09 -17.03
CA ARG A 172 -9.02 9.36 -16.27
C ARG A 172 -9.62 8.48 -15.17
N ILE A 173 -10.94 8.41 -15.07
CA ILE A 173 -11.66 7.62 -14.07
C ILE A 173 -12.53 6.61 -14.78
N HIS A 174 -12.32 5.34 -14.50
CA HIS A 174 -12.99 4.21 -15.12
C HIS A 174 -13.72 3.40 -14.04
N VAL A 175 -15.03 3.21 -14.22
CA VAL A 175 -15.83 2.35 -13.33
C VAL A 175 -15.98 1.00 -14.03
N ALA A 176 -15.38 -0.04 -13.45
CA ALA A 176 -15.46 -1.40 -13.94
C ALA A 176 -16.62 -2.13 -13.27
N ALA A 177 -17.37 -2.91 -14.06
CA ALA A 177 -18.50 -3.70 -13.55
C ALA A 177 -18.04 -4.87 -12.66
N ASP A 178 -16.89 -5.43 -12.97
CA ASP A 178 -16.27 -6.57 -12.28
C ASP A 178 -14.76 -6.61 -12.53
N ASN A 179 -14.09 -7.66 -12.04
CA ASN A 179 -12.66 -7.84 -12.18
C ASN A 179 -12.22 -8.03 -13.65
N ASP A 180 -13.01 -8.72 -14.45
CA ASP A 180 -12.69 -8.99 -15.86
C ASP A 180 -12.79 -7.70 -16.69
N ALA A 181 -13.81 -6.88 -16.43
CA ALA A 181 -13.91 -5.54 -17.01
C ALA A 181 -12.75 -4.62 -16.59
N ALA A 182 -12.29 -4.72 -15.34
CA ALA A 182 -11.13 -3.97 -14.87
C ALA A 182 -9.85 -4.38 -15.60
N VAL A 183 -9.64 -5.69 -15.82
CA VAL A 183 -8.50 -6.20 -16.61
C VAL A 183 -8.53 -5.63 -18.02
N ALA A 184 -9.67 -5.71 -18.73
CA ALA A 184 -9.81 -5.20 -20.09
C ALA A 184 -9.49 -3.68 -20.17
N ILE A 185 -9.94 -2.90 -19.16
CA ILE A 185 -9.62 -1.47 -19.08
C ILE A 185 -8.12 -1.25 -18.86
N ILE A 186 -7.49 -2.05 -17.99
CA ILE A 186 -6.05 -1.94 -17.73
C ILE A 186 -5.26 -2.20 -19.01
N GLU A 187 -5.59 -3.29 -19.74
CA GLU A 187 -4.92 -3.68 -20.98
C GLU A 187 -5.01 -2.60 -22.06
N ASP A 188 -6.17 -1.93 -22.20
CA ASP A 188 -6.37 -0.83 -23.17
C ASP A 188 -5.57 0.43 -22.78
N LEU A 189 -5.39 0.68 -21.49
CA LEU A 189 -4.72 1.87 -20.98
C LEU A 189 -3.21 1.69 -20.77
N LEU A 190 -2.74 0.46 -20.70
CA LEU A 190 -1.39 0.11 -20.24
C LEU A 190 -0.31 0.65 -21.17
N GLN A 191 0.67 1.32 -20.57
CA GLN A 191 1.88 1.79 -21.24
C GLN A 191 3.11 1.05 -20.69
N PRO A 192 4.22 1.00 -21.46
CA PRO A 192 5.44 0.37 -20.99
C PRO A 192 5.93 1.00 -19.66
N ASN A 193 6.32 0.12 -18.72
CA ASN A 193 6.84 0.49 -17.40
C ASN A 193 5.84 1.21 -16.49
N ASP A 194 4.54 1.05 -16.71
CA ASP A 194 3.51 1.51 -15.77
C ASP A 194 3.64 0.83 -14.42
N ILE A 195 3.22 1.52 -13.37
CA ILE A 195 3.08 0.97 -12.02
C ILE A 195 1.60 0.88 -11.69
N ILE A 196 1.14 -0.33 -11.38
CA ILE A 196 -0.27 -0.64 -11.15
C ILE A 196 -0.44 -1.03 -9.68
N LEU A 197 -1.21 -0.28 -8.90
CA LEU A 197 -1.64 -0.70 -7.57
C LEU A 197 -2.99 -1.38 -7.67
N VAL A 198 -3.11 -2.61 -7.14
CA VAL A 198 -4.40 -3.32 -7.03
C VAL A 198 -4.72 -3.53 -5.55
N LYS A 199 -5.85 -2.94 -5.08
CA LYS A 199 -6.21 -2.97 -3.66
C LYS A 199 -7.71 -2.93 -3.42
N ALA A 200 -8.21 -3.87 -2.61
CA ALA A 200 -9.61 -3.94 -2.17
C ALA A 200 -9.77 -4.76 -0.88
N SER A 201 -10.98 -4.77 -0.34
CA SER A 201 -11.38 -5.76 0.65
C SER A 201 -11.41 -7.16 0.06
N ARG A 202 -11.11 -8.16 0.88
CA ARG A 202 -10.95 -9.57 0.48
C ARG A 202 -12.13 -10.13 -0.32
N ALA A 203 -13.34 -9.72 0.00
CA ALA A 203 -14.56 -10.20 -0.64
C ALA A 203 -14.66 -9.86 -2.15
N LEU A 204 -13.90 -8.89 -2.64
CA LEU A 204 -13.90 -8.52 -4.06
C LEU A 204 -12.99 -9.42 -4.91
N HIS A 205 -12.18 -10.28 -4.28
CA HIS A 205 -11.29 -11.22 -4.97
C HIS A 205 -10.44 -10.58 -6.08
N MET A 206 -9.94 -9.36 -5.84
CA MET A 206 -9.17 -8.62 -6.85
C MET A 206 -7.77 -9.22 -7.11
N GLU A 207 -7.33 -10.23 -6.35
CA GLU A 207 -6.21 -11.08 -6.72
C GLU A 207 -6.38 -11.75 -8.10
N ASN A 208 -7.62 -11.89 -8.58
CA ASN A 208 -7.90 -12.38 -9.94
C ASN A 208 -7.42 -11.43 -11.03
N ILE A 209 -7.49 -10.11 -10.79
CA ILE A 209 -6.91 -9.09 -11.70
C ILE A 209 -5.41 -9.30 -11.81
N VAL A 210 -4.73 -9.41 -10.67
CA VAL A 210 -3.28 -9.62 -10.63
C VAL A 210 -2.89 -10.92 -11.35
N ALA A 211 -3.61 -12.01 -11.07
CA ALA A 211 -3.34 -13.32 -11.69
C ALA A 211 -3.57 -13.32 -13.21
N GLN A 212 -4.52 -12.56 -13.73
CA GLN A 212 -4.76 -12.45 -15.18
C GLN A 212 -3.63 -11.64 -15.84
N LEU A 213 -3.30 -10.48 -15.30
CA LEU A 213 -2.22 -9.63 -15.83
C LEU A 213 -0.84 -10.31 -15.80
N GLN A 214 -0.58 -11.18 -14.81
CA GLN A 214 0.66 -11.94 -14.74
C GLN A 214 0.81 -13.03 -15.80
N ARG A 215 -0.29 -13.56 -16.35
CA ARG A 215 -0.25 -14.59 -17.41
C ARG A 215 0.19 -14.03 -18.76
N GLU A 216 0.13 -12.73 -18.91
CA GLU A 216 0.49 -12.01 -20.14
C GLU A 216 1.87 -11.33 -20.08
N ALA A 217 2.58 -11.48 -18.94
CA ALA A 217 3.87 -10.86 -18.67
C ALA A 217 5.06 -11.64 -19.27
#